data_5178ac14b4b308a2ae9566b7f4f22977
#
_entry.id   5178ac14b4b308a2ae9566b7f4f22977
#
_cell.length_a   1.000
_cell.length_b   1.000
_cell.length_c   1.000
_cell.angle_alpha   90.00
_cell.angle_beta   90.00
_cell.angle_gamma   90.00
#
_symmetry.space_group_name_H-M   'P 1'
#
loop_
_entity.id
_entity.type
_entity.pdbx_description
1 polymer ?
#
loop_
_entity_poly.entity_id
_entity_poly.type
_entity_poly.pdbx_seq_one_letter_code
_entity_poly.pdbx_strand_id
1 'polypeptide(L)'
;MTARACTGIAAPGEGILKVHDPIDRRQNTLVTVASPLTGARWGAGFAAVGRFVAEVEAAAGGAGQLRPGYVLAGDEVFLLDRCRAAVLKAFVPPDLHDFCLSDLDLNSTSIFEVLDRAQTPSLMAPFQVIFIRNVRQLYTRGAKKEEFAALDRYFRSPNPQALLIFVADFLRIPSDIRRMDMDDKNRFERLRETLGEHCGIIELARVNEDDAMRWTVATAQEAGVRMEPDASRELVDALGADMMMIASELEKLMLYTLGRGRITLGDVETMVLGAKQRSLYELTDAISAHDRARALALLHGLLNSSDAGEDAAIGHLYMLARTFRQMLVILEKNVRDSRAIWQALWQGFRMPPFAADDLIRQARRYKSRRALTHALRLVARADLELRSSPPDKRLVLERLVYELASEPKAAPSLFAVQLSFEV
;
A
#
# COMPACT_ATOMS: atom_id res chain seq x y z
N MET A 1 37.25 53.37 -48.58
CA MET A 1 36.23 53.89 -49.54
C MET A 1 35.01 52.96 -49.35
N THR A 2 33.99 53.50 -48.72
CA THR A 2 32.57 53.49 -49.05
C THR A 2 31.93 52.14 -49.20
N ALA A 3 31.17 51.67 -48.19
CA ALA A 3 29.74 51.90 -47.90
C ALA A 3 28.80 51.10 -48.82
N ARG A 4 27.99 50.30 -48.31
CA ARG A 4 26.54 50.52 -48.11
C ARG A 4 25.82 49.30 -47.56
N ALA A 5 25.02 49.60 -46.60
CA ALA A 5 23.99 48.74 -46.06
C ALA A 5 22.91 48.42 -47.10
N CYS A 6 22.31 47.26 -47.00
CA CYS A 6 20.94 46.97 -47.44
C CYS A 6 20.22 46.14 -46.44
N THR A 7 19.21 46.71 -45.87
CA THR A 7 18.11 46.23 -45.13
C THR A 7 17.30 45.22 -45.93
N GLY A 8 16.93 44.08 -45.32
CA GLY A 8 16.01 43.09 -45.87
C GLY A 8 15.19 42.41 -44.74
N ILE A 9 14.06 42.95 -44.54
CA ILE A 9 12.72 42.47 -44.20
C ILE A 9 12.63 41.00 -43.73
N ALA A 10 12.23 40.84 -42.47
CA ALA A 10 11.77 39.59 -41.87
C ALA A 10 10.37 39.25 -42.38
N ALA A 11 10.15 38.01 -42.79
CA ALA A 11 8.84 37.41 -42.98
C ALA A 11 8.48 36.53 -41.77
N PRO A 12 7.21 36.46 -41.34
CA PRO A 12 6.79 35.77 -40.15
C PRO A 12 6.53 34.31 -40.49
N GLY A 13 6.99 33.51 -39.55
CA GLY A 13 6.63 32.27 -39.68
C GLY A 13 6.22 31.15 -39.21
N GLU A 14 6.03 30.27 -39.11
CA GLU A 14 5.35 29.05 -38.77
C GLU A 14 5.92 28.46 -37.47
N GLY A 15 5.17 28.69 -36.42
CA GLY A 15 5.31 27.95 -35.18
C GLY A 15 4.87 26.52 -35.37
N ILE A 16 5.81 25.60 -35.54
CA ILE A 16 5.54 24.18 -35.44
C ILE A 16 5.31 23.86 -33.95
N LEU A 17 4.04 23.78 -33.56
CA LEU A 17 3.60 23.12 -32.35
C LEU A 17 4.05 21.66 -32.45
N LYS A 18 5.11 21.31 -31.74
CA LYS A 18 5.41 19.91 -31.42
C LYS A 18 4.30 19.41 -30.52
N VAL A 19 3.34 18.75 -31.14
CA VAL A 19 2.39 17.88 -30.43
C VAL A 19 3.23 16.80 -29.81
N HIS A 20 3.32 16.83 -28.47
CA HIS A 20 3.83 15.71 -27.69
C HIS A 20 2.84 14.57 -27.85
N ASP A 21 3.31 13.46 -28.43
CA ASP A 21 2.59 12.19 -28.43
C ASP A 21 2.31 11.75 -26.99
N PRO A 22 1.10 11.29 -26.70
CA PRO A 22 0.75 10.88 -25.36
C PRO A 22 1.20 9.43 -25.11
N ILE A 23 1.99 9.26 -24.05
CA ILE A 23 1.99 8.09 -23.19
C ILE A 23 2.69 6.86 -23.74
N ASP A 24 3.99 6.82 -23.57
CA ASP A 24 4.71 5.55 -23.37
C ASP A 24 4.41 5.02 -21.95
N ARG A 25 3.48 4.08 -21.85
CA ARG A 25 3.02 3.45 -20.61
C ARG A 25 4.02 2.47 -19.97
N ARG A 26 5.30 2.55 -20.31
CA ARG A 26 6.35 1.66 -19.78
C ARG A 26 7.39 2.34 -18.90
N GLN A 27 7.25 3.62 -18.64
CA GLN A 27 8.03 4.28 -17.62
C GLN A 27 7.12 4.54 -16.42
N ASN A 28 7.09 3.57 -15.52
CA ASN A 28 6.68 3.77 -14.13
C ASN A 28 7.68 4.76 -13.53
N THR A 29 7.48 6.03 -13.80
CA THR A 29 8.21 7.12 -13.16
C THR A 29 7.66 7.24 -11.74
N LEU A 30 7.99 6.25 -10.90
CA LEU A 30 8.09 6.51 -9.47
C LEU A 30 9.00 7.72 -9.38
N VAL A 31 8.43 8.86 -9.03
CA VAL A 31 9.16 10.08 -8.74
C VAL A 31 10.32 9.67 -7.86
N THR A 32 11.54 9.78 -8.43
CA THR A 32 12.76 9.50 -7.69
C THR A 32 12.95 10.69 -6.75
N VAL A 33 12.16 10.68 -5.69
CA VAL A 33 12.24 11.67 -4.62
C VAL A 33 13.53 11.37 -3.91
N ALA A 34 14.49 12.29 -4.00
CA ALA A 34 15.74 12.22 -3.27
C ALA A 34 15.42 11.95 -1.79
N SER A 35 16.24 11.17 -1.13
CA SER A 35 15.94 10.55 0.16
C SER A 35 15.60 11.57 1.25
N PRO A 36 14.36 11.71 1.73
CA PRO A 36 14.04 12.59 2.87
C PRO A 36 14.56 12.05 4.20
N LEU A 37 15.41 11.00 4.15
CA LEU A 37 15.83 10.23 5.31
C LEU A 37 17.05 10.80 6.06
N THR A 38 17.65 11.91 5.58
CA THR A 38 18.79 12.53 6.22
C THR A 38 18.35 13.52 7.30
N GLY A 39 18.73 13.27 8.56
CA GLY A 39 18.63 14.22 9.66
C GLY A 39 17.51 14.04 10.70
N ALA A 40 16.47 13.26 10.41
CA ALA A 40 15.41 12.94 11.36
C ALA A 40 15.69 11.59 12.07
N ARG A 41 15.21 11.43 13.33
CA ARG A 41 15.17 10.11 13.96
C ARG A 41 14.04 9.30 13.36
N TRP A 42 14.36 8.47 12.39
CA TRP A 42 13.46 7.54 11.76
C TRP A 42 13.36 6.22 12.52
N GLY A 43 12.23 5.54 12.43
CA GLY A 43 12.08 4.17 12.91
C GLY A 43 13.00 3.18 12.21
N ALA A 44 13.07 1.96 12.74
CA ALA A 44 14.07 0.95 12.36
C ALA A 44 14.12 0.69 10.86
N GLY A 45 12.96 0.51 10.20
CA GLY A 45 12.87 0.22 8.77
C GLY A 45 13.42 1.36 7.91
N PHE A 46 12.92 2.58 8.10
CA PHE A 46 13.44 3.74 7.36
C PHE A 46 14.92 4.00 7.61
N ALA A 47 15.38 3.85 8.86
CA ALA A 47 16.77 4.04 9.20
C ALA A 47 17.69 2.99 8.54
N ALA A 48 17.26 1.73 8.47
CA ALA A 48 18.01 0.66 7.80
C ALA A 48 18.09 0.91 6.29
N VAL A 49 16.96 1.22 5.66
CA VAL A 49 16.90 1.55 4.23
C VAL A 49 17.70 2.80 3.90
N GLY A 50 17.61 3.85 4.73
CA GLY A 50 18.38 5.08 4.53
C GLY A 50 19.90 4.85 4.53
N ARG A 51 20.40 4.01 5.46
CA ARG A 51 21.83 3.62 5.48
C ARG A 51 22.21 2.83 4.23
N PHE A 52 21.38 1.89 3.82
CA PHE A 52 21.62 1.10 2.61
C PHE A 52 21.64 1.96 1.35
N VAL A 53 20.68 2.86 1.18
CA VAL A 53 20.63 3.79 0.04
C VAL A 53 21.89 4.66 0.01
N ALA A 54 22.30 5.22 1.15
CA ALA A 54 23.52 6.02 1.23
C ALA A 54 24.79 5.20 0.90
N GLU A 55 24.87 3.93 1.31
CA GLU A 55 25.96 3.01 0.96
C GLU A 55 26.00 2.73 -0.55
N VAL A 56 24.83 2.49 -1.17
CA VAL A 56 24.67 2.27 -2.61
C VAL A 56 25.09 3.51 -3.41
N GLU A 57 24.65 4.69 -3.01
CA GLU A 57 24.99 5.96 -3.67
C GLU A 57 26.48 6.29 -3.52
N ALA A 58 27.07 6.08 -2.35
CA ALA A 58 28.50 6.27 -2.13
C ALA A 58 29.35 5.33 -2.99
N ALA A 59 28.94 4.07 -3.13
CA ALA A 59 29.63 3.09 -3.96
C ALA A 59 29.55 3.45 -5.45
N ALA A 60 28.38 3.88 -5.93
CA ALA A 60 28.20 4.35 -7.30
C ALA A 60 29.06 5.58 -7.62
N GLY A 61 29.24 6.48 -6.65
CA GLY A 61 30.12 7.65 -6.74
C GLY A 61 31.62 7.34 -6.59
N GLY A 62 32.01 6.08 -6.37
CA GLY A 62 33.41 5.67 -6.17
C GLY A 62 33.98 6.02 -4.79
N ALA A 63 33.16 6.49 -3.87
CA ALA A 63 33.56 6.87 -2.52
C ALA A 63 33.33 5.75 -1.46
N GLY A 64 32.73 4.63 -1.85
CA GLY A 64 32.39 3.50 -0.98
C GLY A 64 32.63 2.16 -1.65
N GLN A 65 32.58 1.10 -0.85
CA GLN A 65 32.65 -0.27 -1.31
C GLN A 65 31.39 -1.03 -0.87
N LEU A 66 30.67 -1.62 -1.82
CA LEU A 66 29.53 -2.50 -1.52
C LEU A 66 30.00 -3.86 -0.99
N ARG A 67 29.18 -4.45 -0.17
CA ARG A 67 29.31 -5.88 0.12
C ARG A 67 28.90 -6.68 -1.12
N PRO A 68 29.46 -7.88 -1.33
CA PRO A 68 29.10 -8.71 -2.47
C PRO A 68 27.66 -9.23 -2.42
N GLY A 69 26.99 -9.14 -1.27
CA GLY A 69 25.60 -9.53 -1.11
C GLY A 69 24.89 -8.77 -0.01
N TYR A 70 23.57 -8.62 -0.18
CA TYR A 70 22.64 -8.09 0.82
C TYR A 70 21.40 -8.97 0.93
N VAL A 71 20.81 -8.97 2.11
CA VAL A 71 19.52 -9.61 2.40
C VAL A 71 18.53 -8.53 2.78
N LEU A 72 17.50 -8.35 1.99
CA LEU A 72 16.35 -7.49 2.28
C LEU A 72 15.37 -8.34 3.07
N ALA A 73 15.35 -8.19 4.39
CA ALA A 73 14.55 -9.00 5.30
C ALA A 73 13.32 -8.24 5.79
N GLY A 74 12.14 -8.72 5.47
CA GLY A 74 10.85 -8.15 5.89
C GLY A 74 9.81 -8.12 4.78
N ASP A 75 8.55 -7.96 5.17
CA ASP A 75 7.37 -7.94 4.29
C ASP A 75 6.87 -6.50 3.94
N GLU A 76 7.65 -5.47 4.27
CA GLU A 76 7.31 -4.08 3.94
C GLU A 76 7.70 -3.75 2.49
N VAL A 77 6.72 -3.90 1.59
CA VAL A 77 6.91 -3.77 0.13
C VAL A 77 7.43 -2.38 -0.25
N PHE A 78 6.91 -1.33 0.38
CA PHE A 78 7.34 0.05 0.12
C PHE A 78 8.85 0.25 0.35
N LEU A 79 9.37 -0.31 1.43
CA LEU A 79 10.80 -0.24 1.74
C LEU A 79 11.64 -1.11 0.82
N LEU A 80 11.11 -2.28 0.42
CA LEU A 80 11.73 -3.15 -0.58
C LEU A 80 11.91 -2.42 -1.92
N ASP A 81 10.84 -1.77 -2.41
CA ASP A 81 10.86 -1.03 -3.67
C ASP A 81 11.84 0.14 -3.63
N ARG A 82 11.97 0.82 -2.49
CA ARG A 82 12.99 1.87 -2.32
C ARG A 82 14.41 1.33 -2.40
N CYS A 83 14.70 0.20 -1.76
CA CYS A 83 16.01 -0.46 -1.89
C CYS A 83 16.29 -0.86 -3.33
N ARG A 84 15.30 -1.46 -3.99
CA ARG A 84 15.38 -1.86 -5.39
C ARG A 84 15.65 -0.66 -6.31
N ALA A 85 14.85 0.39 -6.17
CA ALA A 85 14.99 1.62 -6.98
C ALA A 85 16.37 2.26 -6.81
N ALA A 86 16.92 2.32 -5.60
CA ALA A 86 18.25 2.86 -5.34
C ALA A 86 19.34 2.05 -6.06
N VAL A 87 19.29 0.73 -5.99
CA VAL A 87 20.27 -0.15 -6.66
C VAL A 87 20.17 -0.04 -8.18
N LEU A 88 18.94 -0.04 -8.73
CA LEU A 88 18.73 0.10 -10.17
C LEU A 88 19.26 1.43 -10.68
N LYS A 89 18.94 2.52 -9.99
CA LYS A 89 19.43 3.87 -10.34
C LYS A 89 20.97 3.94 -10.33
N ALA A 90 21.60 3.27 -9.38
CA ALA A 90 23.05 3.35 -9.18
C ALA A 90 23.85 2.48 -10.15
N PHE A 91 23.37 1.29 -10.47
CA PHE A 91 24.18 0.26 -11.14
C PHE A 91 23.58 -0.29 -12.44
N VAL A 92 22.34 0.06 -12.79
CA VAL A 92 21.66 -0.45 -13.98
C VAL A 92 21.35 0.68 -14.94
N PRO A 93 22.21 0.97 -15.94
CA PRO A 93 21.92 1.93 -16.98
C PRO A 93 20.65 1.53 -17.74
N PRO A 94 19.75 2.49 -18.10
CA PRO A 94 18.51 2.17 -18.80
C PRO A 94 18.70 1.39 -20.11
N ASP A 95 19.75 1.73 -20.86
CA ASP A 95 20.07 1.10 -22.14
C ASP A 95 20.62 -0.33 -22.01
N LEU A 96 21.09 -0.72 -20.81
CA LEU A 96 21.70 -2.01 -20.54
C LEU A 96 20.90 -2.84 -19.53
N HIS A 97 19.67 -2.45 -19.25
CA HIS A 97 18.81 -3.05 -18.24
C HIS A 97 18.76 -4.58 -18.35
N ASP A 98 18.49 -5.11 -19.54
CA ASP A 98 18.35 -6.56 -19.76
C ASP A 98 19.68 -7.34 -19.62
N PHE A 99 20.82 -6.65 -19.69
CA PHE A 99 22.15 -7.24 -19.51
C PHE A 99 22.69 -7.10 -18.08
N CYS A 100 22.29 -6.04 -17.38
CA CYS A 100 22.77 -5.73 -16.03
C CYS A 100 21.90 -6.34 -14.94
N LEU A 101 20.58 -6.54 -15.19
CA LEU A 101 19.61 -6.96 -14.19
C LEU A 101 19.15 -8.40 -14.43
N SER A 102 19.11 -9.17 -13.35
CA SER A 102 18.49 -10.50 -13.34
C SER A 102 17.59 -10.63 -12.12
N ASP A 103 16.35 -11.04 -12.35
CA ASP A 103 15.37 -11.41 -11.32
C ASP A 103 15.20 -12.93 -11.32
N LEU A 104 15.76 -13.63 -10.34
CA LEU A 104 15.73 -15.08 -10.25
C LEU A 104 14.85 -15.56 -9.10
N ASP A 105 14.07 -16.59 -9.35
CA ASP A 105 13.14 -17.17 -8.37
C ASP A 105 13.59 -18.56 -7.96
N LEU A 106 13.87 -18.77 -6.68
CA LEU A 106 14.33 -20.06 -6.15
C LEU A 106 13.26 -21.17 -6.16
N ASN A 107 12.02 -20.88 -6.58
CA ASN A 107 11.04 -21.92 -6.89
C ASN A 107 11.33 -22.60 -8.25
N SER A 108 11.95 -21.89 -9.19
CA SER A 108 12.23 -22.36 -10.55
C SER A 108 13.71 -22.50 -10.88
N THR A 109 14.58 -21.81 -10.13
CA THR A 109 16.03 -21.75 -10.38
C THR A 109 16.77 -22.24 -9.14
N SER A 110 17.78 -23.07 -9.32
CA SER A 110 18.61 -23.52 -8.20
C SER A 110 19.58 -22.43 -7.74
N ILE A 111 19.99 -22.47 -6.47
CA ILE A 111 21.03 -21.53 -5.97
C ILE A 111 22.34 -21.71 -6.69
N PHE A 112 22.67 -22.91 -7.17
CA PHE A 112 23.86 -23.18 -7.94
C PHE A 112 23.87 -22.41 -9.26
N GLU A 113 22.74 -22.37 -9.98
CA GLU A 113 22.60 -21.60 -11.22
C GLU A 113 22.70 -20.09 -10.95
N VAL A 114 22.16 -19.61 -9.83
CA VAL A 114 22.31 -18.21 -9.39
C VAL A 114 23.78 -17.87 -9.21
N LEU A 115 24.52 -18.72 -8.50
CA LEU A 115 25.95 -18.51 -8.22
C LEU A 115 26.83 -18.63 -9.48
N ASP A 116 26.54 -19.58 -10.37
CA ASP A 116 27.20 -19.69 -11.66
C ASP A 116 27.01 -18.43 -12.51
N ARG A 117 25.76 -17.89 -12.52
CA ARG A 117 25.47 -16.62 -13.21
C ARG A 117 26.23 -15.45 -12.59
N ALA A 118 26.30 -15.39 -11.27
CA ALA A 118 27.01 -14.33 -10.55
C ALA A 118 28.53 -14.39 -10.80
N GLN A 119 29.11 -15.60 -10.94
CA GLN A 119 30.52 -15.78 -11.25
C GLN A 119 30.86 -15.51 -12.71
N THR A 120 29.92 -15.67 -13.62
CA THR A 120 30.15 -15.49 -15.05
C THR A 120 30.14 -13.98 -15.38
N PRO A 121 31.31 -13.43 -15.83
CA PRO A 121 31.35 -12.01 -16.23
C PRO A 121 30.41 -11.73 -17.41
N SER A 122 29.69 -10.63 -17.35
CA SER A 122 28.90 -10.18 -18.49
C SER A 122 29.82 -9.58 -19.54
N LEU A 123 29.60 -9.95 -20.81
CA LEU A 123 30.34 -9.35 -21.94
C LEU A 123 29.79 -7.97 -22.32
N MET A 124 28.56 -7.69 -21.97
CA MET A 124 27.85 -6.47 -22.38
C MET A 124 27.65 -5.46 -21.25
N ALA A 125 27.73 -5.92 -20.00
CA ALA A 125 27.45 -5.10 -18.83
C ALA A 125 28.69 -4.95 -17.94
N PRO A 126 29.03 -3.74 -17.49
CA PRO A 126 30.17 -3.51 -16.59
C PRO A 126 29.90 -4.02 -15.18
N PHE A 127 28.65 -4.19 -14.80
CA PHE A 127 28.20 -4.63 -13.49
C PHE A 127 26.89 -5.40 -13.59
N GLN A 128 26.70 -6.42 -12.74
CA GLN A 128 25.52 -7.25 -12.70
C GLN A 128 24.80 -7.10 -11.35
N VAL A 129 23.49 -6.92 -11.38
CA VAL A 129 22.63 -6.95 -10.21
C VAL A 129 21.70 -8.16 -10.30
N ILE A 130 21.73 -9.02 -9.31
CA ILE A 130 20.92 -10.24 -9.29
C ILE A 130 20.00 -10.20 -8.07
N PHE A 131 18.70 -9.99 -8.31
CA PHE A 131 17.68 -10.15 -7.28
C PHE A 131 17.25 -11.61 -7.19
N ILE A 132 17.24 -12.15 -5.98
CA ILE A 132 16.95 -13.54 -5.69
C ILE A 132 15.69 -13.58 -4.83
N ARG A 133 14.57 -14.02 -5.41
CA ARG A 133 13.28 -14.12 -4.75
C ARG A 133 13.04 -15.51 -4.18
N ASN A 134 12.02 -15.61 -3.30
CA ASN A 134 11.63 -16.87 -2.66
C ASN A 134 12.77 -17.54 -1.87
N VAL A 135 13.58 -16.75 -1.20
CA VAL A 135 14.73 -17.20 -0.38
C VAL A 135 14.29 -18.21 0.70
N ARG A 136 12.99 -18.23 1.04
CA ARG A 136 12.39 -19.25 1.92
C ARG A 136 12.74 -20.68 1.50
N GLN A 137 12.96 -20.95 0.21
CA GLN A 137 13.31 -22.28 -0.32
C GLN A 137 14.61 -22.82 0.25
N LEU A 138 15.58 -21.96 0.61
CA LEU A 138 16.82 -22.35 1.29
C LEU A 138 16.57 -22.85 2.73
N TYR A 139 15.42 -22.54 3.31
CA TYR A 139 15.04 -22.85 4.69
C TYR A 139 13.93 -23.90 4.80
N THR A 140 13.52 -24.53 3.69
CA THR A 140 12.56 -25.63 3.69
C THR A 140 13.13 -26.90 4.31
N ARG A 141 12.27 -27.85 4.66
CA ARG A 141 12.70 -29.13 5.23
C ARG A 141 13.59 -29.91 4.24
N GLY A 142 14.74 -30.35 4.72
CA GLY A 142 15.76 -31.04 3.98
C GLY A 142 17.17 -30.53 4.33
N ALA A 143 18.20 -31.35 4.11
CA ALA A 143 19.58 -30.92 4.35
C ALA A 143 20.03 -30.02 3.18
N LYS A 144 19.94 -28.73 3.36
CA LYS A 144 20.45 -27.69 2.43
C LYS A 144 21.94 -27.38 2.65
N LYS A 145 22.70 -28.41 3.08
CA LYS A 145 24.13 -28.25 3.41
C LYS A 145 24.98 -27.91 2.18
N GLU A 146 24.64 -28.48 1.03
CA GLU A 146 25.36 -28.25 -0.22
C GLU A 146 25.12 -26.84 -0.75
N GLU A 147 23.87 -26.35 -0.65
CA GLU A 147 23.49 -25.02 -1.06
C GLU A 147 24.22 -23.95 -0.22
N PHE A 148 24.24 -24.10 1.12
CA PHE A 148 24.96 -23.18 1.99
C PHE A 148 26.48 -23.29 1.79
N ALA A 149 27.05 -24.49 1.57
CA ALA A 149 28.46 -24.66 1.25
C ALA A 149 28.83 -24.01 -0.09
N ALA A 150 27.92 -23.98 -1.07
CA ALA A 150 28.15 -23.26 -2.33
C ALA A 150 28.12 -21.74 -2.13
N LEU A 151 27.23 -21.23 -1.31
CA LEU A 151 27.17 -19.81 -0.90
C LEU A 151 28.50 -19.43 -0.19
N ASP A 152 28.94 -20.19 0.79
CA ASP A 152 30.22 -19.97 1.50
C ASP A 152 31.39 -19.90 0.53
N ARG A 153 31.42 -20.84 -0.43
CA ARG A 153 32.48 -20.88 -1.45
C ARG A 153 32.47 -19.63 -2.33
N TYR A 154 31.29 -19.20 -2.77
CA TYR A 154 31.13 -17.99 -3.57
C TYR A 154 31.62 -16.75 -2.81
N PHE A 155 31.16 -16.56 -1.57
CA PHE A 155 31.45 -15.35 -0.79
C PHE A 155 32.92 -15.29 -0.29
N ARG A 156 33.67 -16.39 -0.33
CA ARG A 156 35.13 -16.36 -0.10
C ARG A 156 35.90 -15.70 -1.25
N SER A 157 35.41 -15.78 -2.48
CA SER A 157 35.99 -15.13 -3.65
C SER A 157 34.89 -14.64 -4.59
N PRO A 158 34.13 -13.61 -4.17
CA PRO A 158 33.02 -13.12 -4.94
C PRO A 158 33.46 -12.37 -6.18
N ASN A 159 32.66 -12.42 -7.22
CA ASN A 159 32.86 -11.58 -8.40
C ASN A 159 32.65 -10.10 -8.02
N PRO A 160 33.68 -9.22 -8.15
CA PRO A 160 33.55 -7.81 -7.78
C PRO A 160 32.60 -7.01 -8.71
N GLN A 161 32.22 -7.59 -9.85
CA GLN A 161 31.28 -6.99 -10.80
C GLN A 161 29.85 -7.52 -10.65
N ALA A 162 29.55 -8.28 -9.58
CA ALA A 162 28.23 -8.82 -9.33
C ALA A 162 27.75 -8.47 -7.92
N LEU A 163 26.50 -8.02 -7.81
CA LEU A 163 25.80 -7.76 -6.56
C LEU A 163 24.63 -8.72 -6.42
N LEU A 164 24.62 -9.52 -5.36
CA LEU A 164 23.53 -10.43 -5.02
C LEU A 164 22.60 -9.80 -3.99
N ILE A 165 21.31 -9.79 -4.27
CA ILE A 165 20.29 -9.26 -3.37
C ILE A 165 19.24 -10.34 -3.11
N PHE A 166 19.25 -10.87 -1.90
CA PHE A 166 18.31 -11.88 -1.44
C PHE A 166 17.08 -11.20 -0.85
N VAL A 167 15.89 -11.52 -1.35
CA VAL A 167 14.63 -10.98 -0.86
C VAL A 167 13.97 -12.00 0.07
N ALA A 168 13.94 -11.68 1.37
CA ALA A 168 13.38 -12.53 2.43
C ALA A 168 12.05 -11.92 2.93
N ASP A 169 11.04 -11.87 2.06
CA ASP A 169 9.71 -11.31 2.25
C ASP A 169 8.78 -12.19 3.12
N PHE A 170 9.22 -13.40 3.45
CA PHE A 170 8.49 -14.33 4.31
C PHE A 170 8.59 -14.03 5.81
N LEU A 171 9.30 -12.96 6.18
CA LEU A 171 9.51 -12.50 7.55
C LEU A 171 8.63 -11.29 7.84
N ARG A 172 7.90 -11.31 8.95
CA ARG A 172 7.15 -10.15 9.43
C ARG A 172 7.94 -9.44 10.51
N ILE A 173 8.55 -8.31 10.16
CA ILE A 173 9.29 -7.49 11.10
C ILE A 173 8.41 -6.31 11.52
N PRO A 174 7.88 -6.28 12.77
CA PRO A 174 7.06 -5.16 13.24
C PRO A 174 7.92 -3.91 13.43
N SER A 175 7.28 -2.75 13.51
CA SER A 175 7.94 -1.46 13.80
C SER A 175 8.71 -1.46 15.13
N ASP A 176 8.23 -2.22 16.14
CA ASP A 176 8.94 -2.53 17.37
C ASP A 176 9.35 -4.01 17.36
N ILE A 177 10.63 -4.29 17.19
CA ILE A 177 11.20 -5.64 17.11
C ILE A 177 10.91 -6.50 18.36
N ARG A 178 10.63 -5.87 19.52
CA ARG A 178 10.26 -6.57 20.74
C ARG A 178 8.93 -7.29 20.63
N ARG A 179 8.07 -6.84 19.73
CA ARG A 179 6.74 -7.41 19.44
C ARG A 179 6.77 -8.44 18.31
N MET A 180 7.96 -8.77 17.81
CA MET A 180 8.11 -9.77 16.76
C MET A 180 7.67 -11.15 17.27
N ASP A 181 6.89 -11.84 16.46
CA ASP A 181 6.46 -13.21 16.76
C ASP A 181 7.65 -14.17 16.93
N MET A 182 7.52 -15.17 17.81
CA MET A 182 8.61 -16.10 18.11
C MET A 182 9.06 -16.89 16.88
N ASP A 183 8.13 -17.29 16.01
CA ASP A 183 8.45 -18.03 14.80
C ASP A 183 9.24 -17.16 13.81
N ASP A 184 8.82 -15.92 13.62
CA ASP A 184 9.53 -14.98 12.75
C ASP A 184 10.89 -14.60 13.35
N LYS A 185 10.99 -14.46 14.67
CA LYS A 185 12.25 -14.23 15.36
C LYS A 185 13.23 -15.38 15.15
N ASN A 186 12.79 -16.63 15.30
CA ASN A 186 13.61 -17.81 15.06
C ASN A 186 14.05 -17.92 13.58
N ARG A 187 13.16 -17.58 12.65
CA ARG A 187 13.48 -17.54 11.22
C ARG A 187 14.52 -16.45 10.91
N PHE A 188 14.36 -15.28 11.52
CA PHE A 188 15.28 -14.15 11.34
C PHE A 188 16.66 -14.46 11.90
N GLU A 189 16.77 -15.04 13.11
CA GLU A 189 18.05 -15.46 13.69
C GLU A 189 18.74 -16.51 12.80
N ARG A 190 17.98 -17.49 12.30
CA ARG A 190 18.53 -18.50 11.38
C ARG A 190 19.04 -17.88 10.06
N LEU A 191 18.33 -16.88 9.52
CA LEU A 191 18.77 -16.13 8.35
C LEU A 191 20.06 -15.37 8.66
N ARG A 192 20.17 -14.80 9.85
CA ARG A 192 21.32 -14.06 10.34
C ARG A 192 22.56 -14.94 10.51
N GLU A 193 22.38 -16.14 11.07
CA GLU A 193 23.43 -17.13 11.26
C GLU A 193 23.94 -17.75 9.94
N THR A 194 23.18 -17.65 8.87
CA THR A 194 23.53 -18.23 7.56
C THR A 194 23.93 -17.13 6.57
N LEU A 195 22.96 -16.57 5.83
CA LEU A 195 23.23 -15.51 4.85
C LEU A 195 23.86 -14.25 5.48
N GLY A 196 23.50 -13.93 6.72
CA GLY A 196 24.02 -12.76 7.41
C GLY A 196 25.49 -12.82 7.78
N GLU A 197 26.12 -14.02 7.75
CA GLU A 197 27.56 -14.17 7.93
C GLU A 197 28.34 -13.51 6.77
N HIS A 198 27.77 -13.56 5.56
CA HIS A 198 28.42 -13.07 4.34
C HIS A 198 27.78 -11.79 3.78
N CYS A 199 26.50 -11.59 4.02
CA CYS A 199 25.69 -10.52 3.44
C CYS A 199 25.37 -9.43 4.47
N GLY A 200 25.18 -8.20 3.97
CA GLY A 200 24.57 -7.14 4.76
C GLY A 200 23.08 -7.39 4.94
N ILE A 201 22.58 -7.38 6.19
CA ILE A 201 21.14 -7.53 6.44
C ILE A 201 20.51 -6.13 6.55
N ILE A 202 19.48 -5.91 5.74
CA ILE A 202 18.66 -4.70 5.76
C ILE A 202 17.27 -5.07 6.28
N GLU A 203 16.95 -4.60 7.47
CA GLU A 203 15.68 -4.88 8.12
C GLU A 203 14.60 -3.98 7.54
N LEU A 204 13.66 -4.57 6.80
CA LEU A 204 12.48 -3.89 6.26
C LEU A 204 11.35 -3.95 7.29
N ALA A 205 11.58 -3.33 8.45
CA ALA A 205 10.58 -3.27 9.51
C ALA A 205 9.38 -2.40 9.07
N ARG A 206 8.17 -2.84 9.44
CA ARG A 206 6.94 -2.10 9.14
C ARG A 206 7.00 -0.68 9.65
N VAL A 207 6.44 0.23 8.87
CA VAL A 207 6.40 1.65 9.19
C VAL A 207 5.28 1.92 10.20
N ASN A 208 5.57 2.69 11.24
CA ASN A 208 4.55 3.16 12.18
C ASN A 208 3.89 4.45 11.68
N GLU A 209 2.77 4.82 12.29
CA GLU A 209 1.97 6.00 11.90
C GLU A 209 2.79 7.32 12.00
N ASP A 210 3.62 7.47 13.03
CA ASP A 210 4.45 8.67 13.21
C ASP A 210 5.49 8.81 12.09
N ASP A 211 6.10 7.72 11.68
CA ASP A 211 7.05 7.70 10.58
C ASP A 211 6.35 7.93 9.24
N ALA A 212 5.17 7.35 9.04
CA ALA A 212 4.36 7.57 7.86
C ALA A 212 3.97 9.06 7.73
N MET A 213 3.50 9.69 8.81
CA MET A 213 3.18 11.13 8.81
C MET A 213 4.41 11.98 8.49
N ARG A 214 5.55 11.70 9.11
CA ARG A 214 6.80 12.43 8.83
C ARG A 214 7.24 12.27 7.39
N TRP A 215 7.11 11.05 6.86
CA TRP A 215 7.47 10.75 5.48
C TRP A 215 6.59 11.53 4.48
N THR A 216 5.27 11.59 4.69
CA THR A 216 4.36 12.34 3.79
C THR A 216 4.70 13.83 3.74
N VAL A 217 4.97 14.44 4.91
CA VAL A 217 5.36 15.86 5.00
C VAL A 217 6.70 16.11 4.31
N ALA A 218 7.71 15.26 4.56
CA ALA A 218 9.03 15.40 3.95
C ALA A 218 8.98 15.22 2.43
N THR A 219 8.25 14.21 1.94
CA THR A 219 8.12 13.93 0.51
C THR A 219 7.38 15.06 -0.22
N ALA A 220 6.30 15.59 0.36
CA ALA A 220 5.61 16.75 -0.20
C ALA A 220 6.52 17.98 -0.27
N GLN A 221 7.29 18.22 0.79
CA GLN A 221 8.23 19.36 0.85
C GLN A 221 9.34 19.26 -0.21
N GLU A 222 9.88 18.09 -0.46
CA GLU A 222 10.88 17.85 -1.52
C GLU A 222 10.31 18.11 -2.91
N ALA A 223 9.02 17.80 -3.12
CA ALA A 223 8.29 18.13 -4.34
C ALA A 223 7.88 19.62 -4.43
N GLY A 224 8.30 20.46 -3.47
CA GLY A 224 7.96 21.88 -3.42
C GLY A 224 6.53 22.17 -2.96
N VAL A 225 5.83 21.18 -2.37
CA VAL A 225 4.47 21.31 -1.88
C VAL A 225 4.45 21.25 -0.34
N ARG A 226 3.82 22.24 0.28
CA ARG A 226 3.65 22.25 1.74
C ARG A 226 2.45 21.40 2.16
N MET A 227 2.67 20.38 2.97
CA MET A 227 1.60 19.58 3.57
C MET A 227 1.27 20.04 4.99
N GLU A 228 -0.01 20.24 5.29
CA GLU A 228 -0.46 20.58 6.64
C GLU A 228 -0.36 19.35 7.57
N PRO A 229 0.00 19.53 8.85
CA PRO A 229 0.10 18.41 9.79
C PRO A 229 -1.20 17.62 9.97
N ASP A 230 -2.35 18.32 9.98
CA ASP A 230 -3.67 17.68 10.08
C ASP A 230 -4.02 16.90 8.80
N ALA A 231 -3.60 17.38 7.61
CA ALA A 231 -3.73 16.68 6.35
C ALA A 231 -2.90 15.37 6.33
N SER A 232 -1.65 15.45 6.82
CA SER A 232 -0.79 14.28 6.95
C SER A 232 -1.37 13.23 7.89
N ARG A 233 -1.86 13.66 9.07
CA ARG A 233 -2.50 12.76 10.04
C ARG A 233 -3.73 12.08 9.44
N GLU A 234 -4.64 12.85 8.84
CA GLU A 234 -5.86 12.31 8.24
C GLU A 234 -5.56 11.32 7.11
N LEU A 235 -4.54 11.59 6.29
CA LEU A 235 -4.09 10.69 5.23
C LEU A 235 -3.63 9.33 5.81
N VAL A 236 -2.80 9.36 6.83
CA VAL A 236 -2.27 8.14 7.49
C VAL A 236 -3.38 7.40 8.23
N ASP A 237 -4.24 8.10 8.99
CA ASP A 237 -5.38 7.51 9.71
C ASP A 237 -6.35 6.82 8.74
N ALA A 238 -6.61 7.44 7.59
CA ALA A 238 -7.51 6.89 6.56
C ALA A 238 -6.98 5.62 5.89
N LEU A 239 -5.66 5.48 5.76
CA LEU A 239 -5.00 4.40 5.03
C LEU A 239 -4.34 3.35 5.95
N GLY A 240 -4.38 3.55 7.27
CA GLY A 240 -3.87 2.58 8.25
C GLY A 240 -2.36 2.36 8.19
N ALA A 241 -1.59 3.41 7.89
CA ALA A 241 -0.13 3.38 7.71
C ALA A 241 0.36 2.42 6.59
N ASP A 242 -0.50 2.05 5.65
CA ASP A 242 -0.11 1.35 4.42
C ASP A 242 0.70 2.29 3.52
N MET A 243 2.02 2.12 3.52
CA MET A 243 2.94 3.04 2.86
C MET A 243 2.79 3.06 1.34
N MET A 244 2.42 1.94 0.70
CA MET A 244 2.19 1.90 -0.75
C MET A 244 0.97 2.73 -1.13
N MET A 245 -0.12 2.57 -0.37
CA MET A 245 -1.33 3.38 -0.57
C MET A 245 -1.07 4.85 -0.24
N ILE A 246 -0.39 5.14 0.86
CA ILE A 246 -0.04 6.52 1.25
C ILE A 246 0.78 7.20 0.16
N ALA A 247 1.79 6.53 -0.40
CA ALA A 247 2.61 7.06 -1.47
C ALA A 247 1.79 7.39 -2.72
N SER A 248 0.92 6.46 -3.14
CA SER A 248 0.05 6.65 -4.31
C SER A 248 -0.95 7.79 -4.11
N GLU A 249 -1.58 7.88 -2.93
CA GLU A 249 -2.54 8.96 -2.64
C GLU A 249 -1.84 10.31 -2.48
N LEU A 250 -0.64 10.33 -1.91
CA LEU A 250 0.18 11.55 -1.81
C LEU A 250 0.57 12.10 -3.20
N GLU A 251 0.96 11.23 -4.14
CA GLU A 251 1.20 11.64 -5.54
C GLU A 251 -0.03 12.29 -6.17
N LYS A 252 -1.20 11.67 -6.01
CA LYS A 252 -2.47 12.22 -6.53
C LYS A 252 -2.80 13.56 -5.87
N LEU A 253 -2.58 13.70 -4.57
CA LEU A 253 -2.77 14.96 -3.85
C LEU A 253 -1.81 16.05 -4.35
N MET A 254 -0.54 15.74 -4.59
CA MET A 254 0.42 16.68 -5.16
C MET A 254 0.00 17.15 -6.56
N LEU A 255 -0.46 16.22 -7.41
CA LEU A 255 -0.99 16.56 -8.75
C LEU A 255 -2.27 17.40 -8.64
N TYR A 256 -3.20 17.05 -7.75
CA TYR A 256 -4.44 17.80 -7.54
C TYR A 256 -4.20 19.23 -7.05
N THR A 257 -3.18 19.41 -6.24
CA THR A 257 -2.80 20.73 -5.70
C THR A 257 -1.77 21.47 -6.56
N LEU A 258 -1.50 20.98 -7.77
CA LEU A 258 -0.57 21.60 -8.70
C LEU A 258 -0.94 23.09 -8.94
N GLY A 259 -0.01 23.99 -8.73
CA GLY A 259 -0.24 25.43 -8.80
C GLY A 259 -0.68 26.13 -7.51
N ARG A 260 -1.19 25.37 -6.50
CA ARG A 260 -1.48 25.93 -5.15
C ARG A 260 -0.31 25.78 -4.19
N GLY A 261 0.60 24.83 -4.43
CA GLY A 261 1.78 24.56 -3.61
C GLY A 261 1.53 24.12 -2.17
N ARG A 262 0.27 23.72 -1.86
CA ARG A 262 -0.14 23.36 -0.50
C ARG A 262 -1.22 22.29 -0.52
N ILE A 263 -1.06 21.26 0.31
CA ILE A 263 -2.05 20.22 0.60
C ILE A 263 -2.70 20.52 1.94
N THR A 264 -4.02 20.68 1.95
CA THR A 264 -4.83 20.95 3.15
C THR A 264 -5.61 19.72 3.58
N LEU A 265 -6.15 19.75 4.81
CA LEU A 265 -7.07 18.71 5.29
C LEU A 265 -8.27 18.53 4.33
N GLY A 266 -8.85 19.61 3.81
CA GLY A 266 -9.96 19.53 2.87
C GLY A 266 -9.61 18.86 1.54
N ASP A 267 -8.36 18.94 1.08
CA ASP A 267 -7.90 18.22 -0.10
C ASP A 267 -7.86 16.69 0.16
N VAL A 268 -7.38 16.28 1.32
CA VAL A 268 -7.38 14.86 1.74
C VAL A 268 -8.81 14.35 1.89
N GLU A 269 -9.68 15.10 2.55
CA GLU A 269 -11.09 14.74 2.70
C GLU A 269 -11.78 14.57 1.34
N THR A 270 -11.46 15.43 0.38
CA THR A 270 -12.08 15.41 -0.96
C THR A 270 -11.56 14.26 -1.82
N MET A 271 -10.23 14.07 -1.86
CA MET A 271 -9.60 13.15 -2.81
C MET A 271 -9.47 11.73 -2.27
N VAL A 272 -9.05 11.58 -1.02
CA VAL A 272 -8.75 10.26 -0.42
C VAL A 272 -9.99 9.67 0.25
N LEU A 273 -10.59 10.42 1.17
CA LEU A 273 -11.79 9.96 1.87
C LEU A 273 -13.00 9.96 0.95
N GLY A 274 -13.11 10.96 0.07
CA GLY A 274 -14.20 11.07 -0.87
C GLY A 274 -14.35 9.88 -1.81
N ALA A 275 -13.26 9.31 -2.31
CA ALA A 275 -13.29 8.14 -3.19
C ALA A 275 -13.66 6.85 -2.43
N LYS A 276 -12.96 6.55 -1.33
CA LYS A 276 -13.24 5.35 -0.51
C LYS A 276 -14.60 5.42 0.18
N GLN A 277 -14.93 6.57 0.76
CA GLN A 277 -16.23 6.76 1.42
C GLN A 277 -17.36 6.77 0.42
N ARG A 278 -17.20 7.38 -0.76
CA ARG A 278 -18.21 7.36 -1.81
C ARG A 278 -18.56 5.92 -2.21
N SER A 279 -17.58 5.07 -2.43
CA SER A 279 -17.81 3.65 -2.76
C SER A 279 -18.51 2.90 -1.63
N LEU A 280 -18.18 3.18 -0.36
CA LEU A 280 -18.85 2.60 0.81
C LEU A 280 -20.25 3.18 1.02
N TYR A 281 -20.46 4.48 0.77
CA TYR A 281 -21.80 5.08 0.82
C TYR A 281 -22.68 4.56 -0.30
N GLU A 282 -22.14 4.32 -1.50
CA GLU A 282 -22.87 3.67 -2.60
C GLU A 282 -23.22 2.22 -2.24
N LEU A 283 -22.30 1.49 -1.60
CA LEU A 283 -22.58 0.14 -1.09
C LEU A 283 -23.69 0.17 -0.04
N THR A 284 -23.62 1.06 0.95
CA THR A 284 -24.66 1.19 1.99
C THR A 284 -25.98 1.72 1.43
N ASP A 285 -25.95 2.55 0.38
CA ASP A 285 -27.12 2.98 -0.37
C ASP A 285 -27.81 1.78 -1.06
N ALA A 286 -27.05 0.95 -1.76
CA ALA A 286 -27.56 -0.26 -2.41
C ALA A 286 -28.12 -1.26 -1.36
N ILE A 287 -27.44 -1.44 -0.23
CA ILE A 287 -27.90 -2.28 0.88
C ILE A 287 -29.23 -1.74 1.44
N SER A 288 -29.31 -0.42 1.72
CA SER A 288 -30.52 0.20 2.28
C SER A 288 -31.71 0.20 1.31
N ALA A 289 -31.41 0.15 0.00
CA ALA A 289 -32.40 0.02 -1.07
C ALA A 289 -32.81 -1.46 -1.34
N HIS A 290 -32.22 -2.42 -0.65
CA HIS A 290 -32.39 -3.86 -0.88
C HIS A 290 -32.00 -4.32 -2.30
N ASP A 291 -31.14 -3.58 -2.97
CA ASP A 291 -30.59 -3.93 -4.29
C ASP A 291 -29.36 -4.85 -4.14
N ARG A 292 -29.63 -6.15 -4.07
CA ARG A 292 -28.61 -7.18 -3.85
C ARG A 292 -27.57 -7.24 -4.97
N ALA A 293 -28.04 -7.10 -6.23
CA ALA A 293 -27.16 -7.23 -7.37
C ALA A 293 -26.15 -6.08 -7.40
N ARG A 294 -26.62 -4.86 -7.21
CA ARG A 294 -25.78 -3.66 -7.12
C ARG A 294 -24.86 -3.70 -5.90
N ALA A 295 -25.36 -4.14 -4.73
CA ALA A 295 -24.56 -4.21 -3.50
C ALA A 295 -23.38 -5.21 -3.66
N LEU A 296 -23.62 -6.40 -4.25
CA LEU A 296 -22.56 -7.36 -4.52
C LEU A 296 -21.56 -6.86 -5.56
N ALA A 297 -22.02 -6.21 -6.64
CA ALA A 297 -21.13 -5.62 -7.65
C ALA A 297 -20.22 -4.54 -7.05
N LEU A 298 -20.76 -3.67 -6.18
CA LEU A 298 -19.98 -2.65 -5.47
C LEU A 298 -18.99 -3.26 -4.47
N LEU A 299 -19.38 -4.31 -3.75
CA LEU A 299 -18.47 -5.05 -2.88
C LEU A 299 -17.30 -5.66 -3.68
N HIS A 300 -17.58 -6.29 -4.82
CA HIS A 300 -16.53 -6.85 -5.69
C HIS A 300 -15.59 -5.76 -6.21
N GLY A 301 -16.13 -4.60 -6.58
CA GLY A 301 -15.32 -3.43 -6.96
C GLY A 301 -14.39 -2.97 -5.84
N LEU A 302 -14.90 -2.88 -4.61
CA LEU A 302 -14.12 -2.50 -3.42
C LEU A 302 -13.01 -3.52 -3.09
N LEU A 303 -13.31 -4.82 -3.16
CA LEU A 303 -12.35 -5.88 -2.87
C LEU A 303 -11.27 -6.00 -3.95
N ASN A 304 -11.62 -5.77 -5.21
CA ASN A 304 -10.66 -5.85 -6.33
C ASN A 304 -9.80 -4.58 -6.47
N SER A 305 -10.25 -3.43 -5.94
CA SER A 305 -9.49 -2.16 -5.99
C SER A 305 -8.48 -2.01 -4.84
N SER A 306 -8.53 -2.90 -3.85
CA SER A 306 -7.60 -2.87 -2.71
C SER A 306 -6.46 -3.86 -2.94
N ASP A 307 -5.24 -3.35 -3.18
CA ASP A 307 -4.01 -4.18 -3.23
C ASP A 307 -3.67 -4.83 -1.86
N ALA A 308 -4.36 -4.44 -0.80
CA ALA A 308 -4.18 -4.95 0.57
C ALA A 308 -4.78 -6.35 0.81
N GLY A 309 -5.28 -7.02 -0.22
CA GLY A 309 -5.77 -8.39 -0.14
C GLY A 309 -6.81 -8.61 0.96
N GLU A 310 -6.66 -9.70 1.71
CA GLU A 310 -7.61 -10.12 2.73
C GLU A 310 -7.72 -9.20 3.96
N ASP A 311 -6.70 -8.40 4.27
CA ASP A 311 -6.71 -7.49 5.43
C ASP A 311 -7.58 -6.24 5.19
N ALA A 312 -7.82 -5.86 3.94
CA ALA A 312 -8.78 -4.82 3.58
C ALA A 312 -10.22 -5.15 4.00
N ALA A 313 -10.56 -6.43 4.09
CA ALA A 313 -11.88 -6.91 4.50
C ALA A 313 -12.28 -6.40 5.90
N ILE A 314 -11.34 -6.40 6.86
CA ILE A 314 -11.57 -5.94 8.24
C ILE A 314 -11.81 -4.41 8.25
N GLY A 315 -11.05 -3.66 7.46
CA GLY A 315 -11.24 -2.22 7.32
C GLY A 315 -12.61 -1.85 6.75
N HIS A 316 -13.07 -2.55 5.71
CA HIS A 316 -14.40 -2.34 5.14
C HIS A 316 -15.52 -2.66 6.13
N LEU A 317 -15.35 -3.73 6.92
CA LEU A 317 -16.30 -4.10 7.96
C LEU A 317 -16.43 -3.04 9.06
N TYR A 318 -15.30 -2.48 9.52
CA TYR A 318 -15.28 -1.38 10.48
C TYR A 318 -16.05 -0.16 9.96
N MET A 319 -15.84 0.21 8.70
CA MET A 319 -16.53 1.35 8.06
C MET A 319 -18.03 1.09 7.92
N LEU A 320 -18.44 -0.12 7.55
CA LEU A 320 -19.87 -0.52 7.54
C LEU A 320 -20.49 -0.40 8.93
N ALA A 321 -19.82 -0.94 9.96
CA ALA A 321 -20.29 -0.83 11.34
C ALA A 321 -20.44 0.63 11.80
N ARG A 322 -19.47 1.49 11.44
CA ARG A 322 -19.51 2.92 11.72
C ARG A 322 -20.74 3.58 11.06
N THR A 323 -20.96 3.30 9.77
CA THR A 323 -22.08 3.87 9.01
C THR A 323 -23.43 3.44 9.60
N PHE A 324 -23.61 2.16 9.95
CA PHE A 324 -24.86 1.70 10.60
C PHE A 324 -25.07 2.31 11.99
N ARG A 325 -24.02 2.52 12.77
CA ARG A 325 -24.13 3.24 14.07
C ARG A 325 -24.55 4.70 13.86
N GLN A 326 -24.01 5.38 12.85
CA GLN A 326 -24.41 6.74 12.50
C GLN A 326 -25.90 6.79 12.10
N MET A 327 -26.34 5.86 11.26
CA MET A 327 -27.77 5.75 10.88
C MET A 327 -28.66 5.50 12.10
N LEU A 328 -28.22 4.68 13.05
CA LEU A 328 -28.97 4.42 14.29
C LEU A 328 -29.15 5.71 15.11
N VAL A 329 -28.06 6.49 15.30
CA VAL A 329 -28.12 7.78 16.00
C VAL A 329 -29.04 8.78 15.28
N ILE A 330 -29.02 8.82 13.94
CA ILE A 330 -29.92 9.64 13.13
C ILE A 330 -31.38 9.28 13.39
N LEU A 331 -31.72 7.99 13.43
CA LEU A 331 -33.09 7.54 13.76
C LEU A 331 -33.48 7.82 15.21
N GLU A 332 -32.56 7.62 16.16
CA GLU A 332 -32.80 7.85 17.59
C GLU A 332 -33.08 9.33 17.90
N LYS A 333 -32.29 10.23 17.32
CA LYS A 333 -32.42 11.68 17.50
C LYS A 333 -33.37 12.33 16.51
N ASN A 334 -33.99 11.54 15.63
CA ASN A 334 -34.94 12.01 14.59
C ASN A 334 -34.36 13.18 13.76
N VAL A 335 -33.10 13.06 13.36
CA VAL A 335 -32.38 14.06 12.56
C VAL A 335 -33.00 14.18 11.18
N ARG A 336 -33.36 15.39 10.76
CA ARG A 336 -34.09 15.64 9.50
C ARG A 336 -33.32 16.43 8.47
N ASP A 337 -32.31 17.16 8.90
CA ASP A 337 -31.49 18.01 8.04
C ASP A 337 -29.97 17.86 8.34
N SER A 338 -29.16 18.30 7.38
CA SER A 338 -27.70 18.20 7.49
C SER A 338 -27.10 19.10 8.58
N ARG A 339 -27.78 20.17 9.00
CA ARG A 339 -27.31 21.02 10.11
C ARG A 339 -27.51 20.35 11.46
N ALA A 340 -28.64 19.68 11.66
CA ALA A 340 -28.92 18.94 12.88
C ALA A 340 -28.01 17.69 13.03
N ILE A 341 -27.51 17.12 11.92
CA ILE A 341 -26.60 15.96 11.95
C ILE A 341 -25.29 16.31 12.65
N TRP A 342 -24.76 17.52 12.42
CA TRP A 342 -23.51 17.98 13.03
C TRP A 342 -23.63 18.07 14.56
N GLN A 343 -24.75 18.54 15.07
CA GLN A 343 -25.00 18.57 16.52
C GLN A 343 -25.24 17.17 17.08
N ALA A 344 -25.86 16.29 16.31
CA ALA A 344 -26.17 14.93 16.74
C ALA A 344 -24.94 14.01 16.78
N LEU A 345 -24.00 14.19 15.86
CA LEU A 345 -22.83 13.33 15.68
C LEU A 345 -21.52 13.95 16.20
N TRP A 346 -21.56 15.19 16.72
CA TRP A 346 -20.38 15.97 17.14
C TRP A 346 -19.46 15.25 18.14
N GLN A 347 -19.95 14.33 18.91
CA GLN A 347 -19.18 13.67 19.98
C GLN A 347 -18.38 12.45 19.53
N GLY A 348 -17.99 12.33 18.26
CA GLY A 348 -17.08 11.26 17.85
C GLY A 348 -17.14 10.79 16.38
N PHE A 349 -17.97 11.41 15.56
CA PHE A 349 -18.08 11.02 14.16
C PHE A 349 -17.83 12.21 13.23
N ARG A 350 -16.63 12.30 12.67
CA ARG A 350 -16.38 13.21 11.55
C ARG A 350 -17.05 12.64 10.29
N MET A 351 -17.72 13.47 9.52
CA MET A 351 -18.43 13.10 8.30
C MET A 351 -18.23 14.19 7.25
N PRO A 352 -17.95 13.82 5.98
CA PRO A 352 -17.89 14.80 4.90
C PRO A 352 -19.23 15.47 4.68
N PRO A 353 -19.27 16.76 4.34
CA PRO A 353 -20.54 17.50 4.14
C PRO A 353 -21.49 16.87 3.11
N PHE A 354 -20.93 16.30 2.03
CA PHE A 354 -21.72 15.66 0.96
C PHE A 354 -22.42 14.36 1.40
N ALA A 355 -21.90 13.69 2.42
CA ALA A 355 -22.42 12.41 2.88
C ALA A 355 -23.61 12.54 3.85
N ALA A 356 -23.80 13.72 4.42
CA ALA A 356 -24.81 13.93 5.46
C ALA A 356 -26.24 13.68 4.95
N ASP A 357 -26.63 14.28 3.83
CA ASP A 357 -27.98 14.15 3.27
C ASP A 357 -28.24 12.72 2.76
N ASP A 358 -27.22 12.08 2.20
CA ASP A 358 -27.29 10.69 1.74
C ASP A 358 -27.49 9.74 2.91
N LEU A 359 -26.77 9.95 4.00
CA LEU A 359 -26.87 9.11 5.20
C LEU A 359 -28.22 9.27 5.88
N ILE A 360 -28.78 10.49 5.95
CA ILE A 360 -30.13 10.73 6.44
C ILE A 360 -31.15 9.99 5.57
N ARG A 361 -31.02 10.04 4.25
CA ARG A 361 -31.89 9.35 3.31
C ARG A 361 -31.81 7.83 3.48
N GLN A 362 -30.61 7.28 3.59
CA GLN A 362 -30.38 5.85 3.83
C GLN A 362 -30.96 5.41 5.18
N ALA A 363 -30.72 6.15 6.26
CA ALA A 363 -31.26 5.85 7.59
C ALA A 363 -32.79 5.78 7.59
N ARG A 364 -33.46 6.66 6.84
CA ARG A 364 -34.92 6.69 6.74
C ARG A 364 -35.54 5.53 5.96
N ARG A 365 -34.76 4.82 5.12
CA ARG A 365 -35.24 3.60 4.46
C ARG A 365 -35.44 2.46 5.46
N TYR A 366 -34.69 2.48 6.58
CA TYR A 366 -34.89 1.53 7.67
C TYR A 366 -36.13 1.90 8.48
N LYS A 367 -37.14 1.04 8.44
CA LYS A 367 -38.46 1.28 9.08
C LYS A 367 -38.38 1.30 10.62
N SER A 368 -37.33 0.78 11.23
CA SER A 368 -37.25 0.69 12.68
C SER A 368 -35.78 0.59 13.18
N ARG A 369 -35.55 1.01 14.42
CA ARG A 369 -34.28 0.79 15.12
C ARG A 369 -33.88 -0.68 15.19
N ARG A 370 -34.88 -1.58 15.29
CA ARG A 370 -34.63 -3.04 15.32
C ARG A 370 -33.95 -3.53 14.05
N ALA A 371 -34.31 -2.97 12.89
CA ALA A 371 -33.67 -3.33 11.62
C ALA A 371 -32.19 -2.94 11.60
N LEU A 372 -31.85 -1.72 12.03
CA LEU A 372 -30.43 -1.28 12.12
C LEU A 372 -29.65 -2.03 13.20
N THR A 373 -30.28 -2.35 14.35
CA THR A 373 -29.65 -3.19 15.38
C THR A 373 -29.39 -4.60 14.85
N HIS A 374 -30.30 -5.14 14.03
CA HIS A 374 -30.10 -6.43 13.36
C HIS A 374 -28.92 -6.36 12.37
N ALA A 375 -28.85 -5.31 11.54
CA ALA A 375 -27.71 -5.10 10.65
C ALA A 375 -26.38 -5.04 11.41
N LEU A 376 -26.31 -4.33 12.53
CA LEU A 376 -25.11 -4.29 13.37
C LEU A 376 -24.73 -5.67 13.95
N ARG A 377 -25.71 -6.50 14.29
CA ARG A 377 -25.46 -7.88 14.75
C ARG A 377 -24.90 -8.76 13.63
N LEU A 378 -25.38 -8.59 12.39
CA LEU A 378 -24.82 -9.29 11.22
C LEU A 378 -23.37 -8.88 10.98
N VAL A 379 -23.06 -7.59 11.07
CA VAL A 379 -21.69 -7.07 10.94
C VAL A 379 -20.80 -7.64 12.05
N ALA A 380 -21.26 -7.64 13.32
CA ALA A 380 -20.49 -8.19 14.44
C ALA A 380 -20.24 -9.71 14.29
N ARG A 381 -21.20 -10.47 13.74
CA ARG A 381 -21.02 -11.88 13.43
C ARG A 381 -19.94 -12.09 12.37
N ALA A 382 -19.98 -11.31 11.30
CA ALA A 382 -18.96 -11.38 10.24
C ALA A 382 -17.56 -10.97 10.76
N ASP A 383 -17.46 -10.00 11.69
CA ASP A 383 -16.19 -9.62 12.33
C ASP A 383 -15.60 -10.82 13.12
N LEU A 384 -16.41 -11.49 13.91
CA LEU A 384 -15.98 -12.69 14.64
C LEU A 384 -15.53 -13.81 13.70
N GLU A 385 -16.24 -14.02 12.59
CA GLU A 385 -15.93 -15.04 11.61
C GLU A 385 -14.62 -14.72 10.89
N LEU A 386 -14.39 -13.47 10.49
CA LEU A 386 -13.14 -13.03 9.85
C LEU A 386 -11.93 -13.18 10.79
N ARG A 387 -12.11 -12.96 12.09
CA ARG A 387 -11.04 -13.16 13.11
C ARG A 387 -10.73 -14.62 13.41
N SER A 388 -11.65 -15.53 13.07
CA SER A 388 -11.47 -16.97 13.24
C SER A 388 -10.67 -17.64 12.12
N SER A 389 -10.02 -16.85 11.25
CA SER A 389 -9.24 -17.34 10.10
C SER A 389 -10.07 -18.23 9.16
N PRO A 390 -11.16 -17.74 8.57
CA PRO A 390 -11.99 -18.51 7.66
C PRO A 390 -11.19 -18.87 6.39
N PRO A 391 -11.53 -19.99 5.72
CA PRO A 391 -10.84 -20.41 4.50
C PRO A 391 -10.99 -19.39 3.36
N ASP A 392 -12.08 -18.62 3.34
CA ASP A 392 -12.33 -17.56 2.35
C ASP A 392 -13.00 -16.35 3.02
N LYS A 393 -12.24 -15.30 3.20
CA LYS A 393 -12.74 -14.03 3.77
C LYS A 393 -13.69 -13.30 2.83
N ARG A 394 -13.52 -13.44 1.53
CA ARG A 394 -14.39 -12.84 0.52
C ARG A 394 -15.81 -13.39 0.63
N LEU A 395 -15.95 -14.68 0.77
CA LEU A 395 -17.24 -15.35 0.91
C LEU A 395 -18.00 -14.89 2.17
N VAL A 396 -17.28 -14.61 3.27
CA VAL A 396 -17.86 -14.06 4.51
C VAL A 396 -18.48 -12.68 4.25
N LEU A 397 -17.77 -11.82 3.52
CA LEU A 397 -18.27 -10.48 3.17
C LEU A 397 -19.42 -10.53 2.17
N GLU A 398 -19.36 -11.39 1.15
CA GLU A 398 -20.43 -11.58 0.19
C GLU A 398 -21.73 -12.04 0.88
N ARG A 399 -21.61 -13.01 1.79
CA ARG A 399 -22.74 -13.46 2.60
C ARG A 399 -23.30 -12.34 3.49
N LEU A 400 -22.43 -11.57 4.14
CA LEU A 400 -22.84 -10.44 4.95
C LEU A 400 -23.65 -9.42 4.12
N VAL A 401 -23.12 -8.99 2.97
CA VAL A 401 -23.79 -8.01 2.09
C VAL A 401 -25.11 -8.57 1.55
N TYR A 402 -25.14 -9.84 1.19
CA TYR A 402 -26.36 -10.51 0.76
C TYR A 402 -27.44 -10.51 1.86
N GLU A 403 -27.07 -10.83 3.11
CA GLU A 403 -27.99 -10.83 4.24
C GLU A 403 -28.46 -9.41 4.60
N LEU A 404 -27.56 -8.42 4.57
CA LEU A 404 -27.89 -7.01 4.83
C LEU A 404 -28.83 -6.41 3.78
N ALA A 405 -28.65 -6.78 2.50
CA ALA A 405 -29.49 -6.33 1.41
C ALA A 405 -30.78 -7.18 1.27
N SER A 406 -30.96 -8.22 2.08
CA SER A 406 -32.20 -8.99 2.11
C SER A 406 -33.27 -8.26 2.91
N GLU A 407 -34.52 -8.32 2.45
CA GLU A 407 -35.62 -7.87 3.29
C GLU A 407 -35.69 -8.71 4.57
N PRO A 408 -35.86 -8.10 5.75
CA PRO A 408 -36.04 -8.85 6.97
C PRO A 408 -37.28 -9.75 6.81
N LYS A 409 -37.09 -11.07 6.88
CA LYS A 409 -38.22 -11.99 6.93
C LYS A 409 -39.09 -11.56 8.11
N ALA A 410 -40.36 -11.31 7.86
CA ALA A 410 -41.32 -11.05 8.91
C ALA A 410 -41.23 -12.21 9.91
N ALA A 411 -40.90 -11.90 11.18
CA ALA A 411 -40.98 -12.91 12.22
C ALA A 411 -42.39 -13.53 12.17
N PRO A 412 -42.54 -14.87 12.17
CA PRO A 412 -43.87 -15.47 12.20
C PRO A 412 -44.61 -14.86 13.39
N SER A 413 -45.81 -14.33 13.14
CA SER A 413 -46.61 -13.73 14.21
C SER A 413 -46.83 -14.84 15.26
N LEU A 414 -46.67 -14.51 16.52
CA LEU A 414 -46.96 -15.46 17.63
C LEU A 414 -48.36 -16.05 17.52
N PHE A 415 -49.28 -15.38 16.83
CA PHE A 415 -50.64 -15.85 16.53
C PHE A 415 -50.70 -16.93 15.43
N ALA A 416 -49.72 -17.06 14.56
CA ALA A 416 -49.70 -18.11 13.53
C ALA A 416 -49.28 -19.46 14.07
N VAL A 417 -48.63 -19.50 15.24
CA VAL A 417 -48.26 -20.73 15.93
C VAL A 417 -49.39 -21.30 16.75
N GLN A 418 -50.35 -20.48 17.20
CA GLN A 418 -51.51 -20.94 17.98
C GLN A 418 -52.62 -21.61 17.17
N LEU A 419 -52.70 -21.35 15.85
CA LEU A 419 -53.72 -21.96 14.97
C LEU A 419 -53.32 -23.33 14.39
N SER A 420 -52.15 -23.86 14.66
CA SER A 420 -51.70 -25.16 14.18
C SER A 420 -51.84 -26.30 15.24
N PHE A 421 -52.48 -26.04 16.38
CA PHE A 421 -52.71 -27.02 17.43
C PHE A 421 -54.17 -27.43 17.64
N GLU A 422 -55.10 -27.02 16.76
CA GLU A 422 -56.48 -27.50 16.74
C GLU A 422 -56.78 -28.12 15.36
N VAL A 423 -56.36 -29.36 15.14
CA VAL A 423 -57.06 -30.40 14.35
C VAL A 423 -56.52 -31.76 14.78
#